data_08fb9ef3e7035413c0762d7786aeb395
#
_entry.id   08fb9ef3e7035413c0762d7786aeb395
#
_cell.length_a   1.000
_cell.length_b   1.000
_cell.length_c   1.000
_cell.angle_alpha   90.00
_cell.angle_beta   90.00
_cell.angle_gamma   90.00
#
_symmetry.space_group_name_H-M   'P 1'
#
loop_
_entity.id
_entity.type
_entity.pdbx_description
1 polymer ?
#
loop_
_entity_poly.entity_id
_entity_poly.type
_entity_poly.pdbx_seq_one_letter_code
_entity_poly.pdbx_strand_id
1 'polypeptide(L)'
;MVRAILSPLLTVVAILSLALSTLILGSYLIILLHIFPRTRQVTPVMRLWAHLFLLTTGTRVTVEGLDRLDPRASYVFTGNHISNIDIPVMVGRLPVSVRFLAKKELFAVPVLGGAMRAIHIVRTDRKAGPMAHREINEQVGRVITAGLSLVIYPEGTRSRDAELMPFKKGAFRIAIDNGMPIVPVTIIGSERVWKPGSKLIRGGPVRLVIHEPVSTSGLTQNDIGDLRDRVRGVVEESYLALRG
;
A
#
# COMPACT_ATOMS: atom_id res chain seq x y z
N MET A 1 9.28 24.17 17.57
CA MET A 1 10.63 23.95 18.12
C MET A 1 10.79 22.57 18.77
N VAL A 2 9.99 22.15 19.73
CA VAL A 2 10.12 20.84 20.43
C VAL A 2 10.09 19.62 19.48
N ARG A 3 9.21 19.58 18.48
CA ARG A 3 9.14 18.48 17.50
C ARG A 3 10.41 18.34 16.62
N ALA A 4 11.11 19.44 16.37
CA ALA A 4 12.34 19.39 15.57
C ALA A 4 13.51 18.79 16.36
N ILE A 5 13.55 19.02 17.66
CA ILE A 5 14.58 18.50 18.55
C ILE A 5 14.37 16.99 18.82
N LEU A 6 13.11 16.54 18.90
CA LEU A 6 12.77 15.13 19.15
C LEU A 6 12.81 14.24 17.90
N SER A 7 12.82 14.83 16.69
CA SER A 7 12.74 14.06 15.43
C SER A 7 13.92 13.08 15.21
N PRO A 8 15.19 13.35 15.58
CA PRO A 8 16.26 12.37 15.46
C PRO A 8 16.03 11.13 16.33
N LEU A 9 15.65 11.34 17.60
CA LEU A 9 15.36 10.24 18.54
C LEU A 9 14.16 9.42 18.06
N LEU A 10 13.08 10.09 17.65
CA LEU A 10 11.90 9.44 17.07
C LEU A 10 12.27 8.61 15.83
N THR A 11 13.16 9.14 14.99
CA THR A 11 13.65 8.44 13.80
C THR A 11 14.40 7.17 14.17
N VAL A 12 15.32 7.25 15.12
CA VAL A 12 16.09 6.08 15.56
C VAL A 12 15.15 5.00 16.13
N VAL A 13 14.24 5.39 17.04
CA VAL A 13 13.25 4.47 17.62
C VAL A 13 12.38 3.83 16.53
N ALA A 14 11.87 4.61 15.60
CA ALA A 14 11.03 4.10 14.52
C ALA A 14 11.78 3.14 13.59
N ILE A 15 13.01 3.46 13.20
CA ILE A 15 13.82 2.59 12.33
C ILE A 15 14.21 1.30 13.05
N LEU A 16 14.62 1.38 14.32
CA LEU A 16 14.91 0.18 15.11
C LEU A 16 13.66 -0.70 15.30
N SER A 17 12.52 -0.08 15.57
CA SER A 17 11.22 -0.79 15.66
C SER A 17 10.86 -1.45 14.34
N LEU A 18 11.02 -0.76 13.21
CA LEU A 18 10.77 -1.31 11.88
C LEU A 18 11.68 -2.51 11.60
N ALA A 19 12.99 -2.39 11.86
CA ALA A 19 13.95 -3.47 11.64
C ALA A 19 13.65 -4.67 12.54
N LEU A 20 13.46 -4.45 13.84
CA LEU A 20 13.20 -5.51 14.83
C LEU A 20 11.85 -6.21 14.59
N SER A 21 10.78 -5.43 14.36
CA SER A 21 9.47 -6.01 14.05
C SER A 21 9.47 -6.78 12.73
N THR A 22 10.19 -6.30 11.71
CA THR A 22 10.35 -7.02 10.44
C THR A 22 11.13 -8.32 10.66
N LEU A 23 12.20 -8.28 11.45
CA LEU A 23 12.99 -9.48 11.76
C LEU A 23 12.15 -10.52 12.52
N ILE A 24 11.49 -10.13 13.60
CA ILE A 24 10.72 -11.04 14.46
C ILE A 24 9.46 -11.54 13.74
N LEU A 25 8.59 -10.62 13.31
CA LEU A 25 7.30 -10.98 12.72
C LEU A 25 7.46 -11.57 11.32
N GLY A 26 8.47 -11.13 10.56
CA GLY A 26 8.81 -11.72 9.26
C GLY A 26 9.31 -13.15 9.39
N SER A 27 10.23 -13.42 10.32
CA SER A 27 10.71 -14.80 10.62
C SER A 27 9.56 -15.68 11.11
N TYR A 28 8.72 -15.16 12.00
CA TYR A 28 7.53 -15.87 12.47
C TYR A 28 6.62 -16.25 11.31
N LEU A 29 6.31 -15.34 10.39
CA LEU A 29 5.46 -15.62 9.23
C LEU A 29 6.09 -16.65 8.28
N ILE A 30 7.41 -16.58 8.06
CA ILE A 30 8.12 -17.57 7.23
C ILE A 30 7.95 -18.98 7.81
N ILE A 31 8.23 -19.14 9.10
CA ILE A 31 8.11 -20.42 9.81
C ILE A 31 6.66 -20.88 9.84
N LEU A 32 5.74 -19.99 10.24
CA LEU A 32 4.33 -20.31 10.34
C LEU A 32 3.74 -20.80 9.02
N LEU A 33 4.06 -20.13 7.91
CA LEU A 33 3.54 -20.48 6.59
C LEU A 33 4.21 -21.71 5.99
N HIS A 34 5.44 -22.04 6.43
CA HIS A 34 6.07 -23.32 6.09
C HIS A 34 5.34 -24.50 6.74
N ILE A 35 4.89 -24.34 8.00
CA ILE A 35 4.22 -25.40 8.77
C ILE A 35 2.70 -25.41 8.48
N PHE A 36 2.09 -24.23 8.40
CA PHE A 36 0.64 -24.02 8.21
C PHE A 36 0.35 -23.10 7.01
N PRO A 37 0.44 -23.59 5.76
CA PRO A 37 0.32 -22.75 4.54
C PRO A 37 -1.02 -22.03 4.40
N ARG A 38 -2.09 -22.53 5.03
CA ARG A 38 -3.45 -21.97 4.98
C ARG A 38 -3.84 -21.19 6.23
N THR A 39 -2.88 -20.74 7.03
CA THR A 39 -3.18 -20.00 8.26
C THR A 39 -3.87 -18.66 7.99
N ARG A 40 -4.78 -18.29 8.89
CA ARG A 40 -5.45 -16.96 8.90
C ARG A 40 -4.64 -15.88 9.65
N GLN A 41 -3.46 -16.23 10.19
CA GLN A 41 -2.66 -15.32 11.02
C GLN A 41 -1.89 -14.25 10.22
N VAL A 42 -1.78 -14.38 8.91
CA VAL A 42 -0.98 -13.47 8.06
C VAL A 42 -1.45 -12.01 8.21
N THR A 43 -2.75 -11.76 8.07
CA THR A 43 -3.29 -10.40 8.15
C THR A 43 -3.19 -9.79 9.55
N PRO A 44 -3.53 -10.46 10.66
CA PRO A 44 -3.26 -9.97 12.01
C PRO A 44 -1.79 -9.61 12.24
N VAL A 45 -0.85 -10.44 11.81
CA VAL A 45 0.59 -10.18 11.98
C VAL A 45 1.05 -8.98 11.14
N MET A 46 0.60 -8.87 9.90
CA MET A 46 0.88 -7.69 9.06
C MET A 46 0.32 -6.40 9.68
N ARG A 47 -0.90 -6.45 10.24
CA ARG A 47 -1.50 -5.32 10.94
C ARG A 47 -0.71 -4.95 12.19
N LEU A 48 -0.27 -5.93 12.97
CA LEU A 48 0.57 -5.69 14.14
C LEU A 48 1.88 -4.99 13.73
N TRP A 49 2.56 -5.47 12.69
CA TRP A 49 3.75 -4.83 12.13
C TRP A 49 3.50 -3.38 11.75
N ALA A 50 2.41 -3.12 11.02
CA ALA A 50 2.02 -1.77 10.62
C ALA A 50 1.70 -0.87 11.83
N HIS A 51 0.95 -1.37 12.82
CA HIS A 51 0.61 -0.62 14.02
C HIS A 51 1.84 -0.25 14.86
N LEU A 52 2.77 -1.20 15.06
CA LEU A 52 4.03 -0.94 15.78
C LEU A 52 4.82 0.17 15.10
N PHE A 53 4.89 0.14 13.77
CA PHE A 53 5.60 1.17 13.02
C PHE A 53 4.88 2.52 13.06
N LEU A 54 3.57 2.58 12.88
CA LEU A 54 2.79 3.81 12.98
C LEU A 54 2.86 4.42 14.39
N LEU A 55 2.83 3.58 15.43
CA LEU A 55 2.98 4.01 16.83
C LEU A 55 4.36 4.65 17.07
N THR A 56 5.42 3.96 16.67
CA THR A 56 6.80 4.42 16.88
C THR A 56 7.19 5.61 16.02
N THR A 57 6.53 5.83 14.89
CA THR A 57 6.65 7.07 14.11
C THR A 57 5.83 8.22 14.69
N GLY A 58 5.02 8.02 15.74
CA GLY A 58 4.10 9.03 16.25
C GLY A 58 2.99 9.43 15.28
N THR A 59 2.60 8.51 14.40
CA THR A 59 1.58 8.74 13.36
C THR A 59 0.18 8.48 13.92
N ARG A 60 -0.71 9.46 13.78
CA ARG A 60 -2.13 9.34 14.12
C ARG A 60 -2.96 9.29 12.84
N VAL A 61 -3.55 8.15 12.56
CA VAL A 61 -4.32 7.93 11.32
C VAL A 61 -5.82 8.03 11.61
N THR A 62 -6.49 8.95 10.92
CA THR A 62 -7.95 8.98 10.80
C THR A 62 -8.36 8.38 9.45
N VAL A 63 -9.47 7.65 9.43
CA VAL A 63 -10.00 7.00 8.23
C VAL A 63 -11.43 7.42 8.01
N GLU A 64 -11.77 7.79 6.78
CA GLU A 64 -13.10 8.15 6.33
C GLU A 64 -13.55 7.19 5.22
N GLY A 65 -14.85 6.85 5.17
CA GLY A 65 -15.44 6.02 4.10
C GLY A 65 -15.22 4.52 4.25
N LEU A 66 -14.94 4.01 5.46
CA LEU A 66 -14.82 2.55 5.71
C LEU A 66 -16.14 1.82 5.45
N ASP A 67 -17.25 2.49 5.67
CA ASP A 67 -18.63 2.01 5.45
C ASP A 67 -18.96 1.73 3.98
N ARG A 68 -18.19 2.28 3.05
CA ARG A 68 -18.29 2.04 1.59
C ARG A 68 -17.75 0.68 1.14
N LEU A 69 -17.06 -0.02 2.03
CA LEU A 69 -16.43 -1.29 1.72
C LEU A 69 -17.23 -2.47 2.26
N ASP A 70 -17.48 -3.46 1.43
CA ASP A 70 -17.87 -4.79 1.90
C ASP A 70 -16.60 -5.53 2.39
N PRO A 71 -16.51 -5.90 3.68
CA PRO A 71 -15.34 -6.62 4.21
C PRO A 71 -15.10 -8.00 3.59
N ARG A 72 -16.08 -8.54 2.85
CA ARG A 72 -15.99 -9.85 2.18
C ARG A 72 -15.54 -9.73 0.73
N ALA A 73 -15.54 -8.53 0.16
CA ALA A 73 -15.12 -8.31 -1.21
C ALA A 73 -13.61 -8.07 -1.34
N SER A 74 -13.10 -8.33 -2.53
CA SER A 74 -11.72 -8.02 -2.91
C SER A 74 -11.68 -6.81 -3.83
N TYR A 75 -10.70 -5.94 -3.64
CA TYR A 75 -10.57 -4.65 -4.31
C TYR A 75 -9.16 -4.39 -4.82
N VAL A 76 -9.04 -3.51 -5.80
CA VAL A 76 -7.79 -2.82 -6.13
C VAL A 76 -7.87 -1.41 -5.54
N PHE A 77 -7.18 -1.17 -4.42
CA PHE A 77 -7.02 0.16 -3.86
C PHE A 77 -5.97 0.93 -4.64
N THR A 78 -6.28 2.14 -5.07
CA THR A 78 -5.36 2.96 -5.86
C THR A 78 -5.49 4.44 -5.51
N GLY A 79 -4.36 5.16 -5.43
CA GLY A 79 -4.35 6.56 -5.04
C GLY A 79 -2.97 7.19 -5.11
N ASN A 80 -2.82 8.34 -4.46
CA ASN A 80 -1.57 9.07 -4.37
C ASN A 80 -0.53 8.37 -3.49
N HIS A 81 0.75 8.55 -3.81
CA HIS A 81 1.87 7.95 -3.08
C HIS A 81 2.93 9.01 -2.75
N ILE A 82 2.88 9.53 -1.55
CA ILE A 82 3.64 10.71 -1.14
C ILE A 82 4.58 10.47 0.05
N SER A 83 4.56 9.26 0.64
CA SER A 83 5.32 8.98 1.86
C SER A 83 5.83 7.53 1.94
N ASN A 84 6.83 7.34 2.81
CA ASN A 84 7.31 6.01 3.17
C ASN A 84 6.34 5.26 4.10
N ILE A 85 5.40 5.97 4.76
CA ILE A 85 4.43 5.36 5.68
C ILE A 85 3.10 5.00 5.02
N ASP A 86 2.91 5.28 3.72
CA ASP A 86 1.62 5.01 3.06
C ASP A 86 1.26 3.52 3.09
N ILE A 87 2.23 2.62 2.90
CA ILE A 87 1.98 1.17 2.99
C ILE A 87 1.57 0.75 4.42
N PRO A 88 2.30 1.10 5.50
CA PRO A 88 1.82 0.85 6.87
C PRO A 88 0.44 1.43 7.17
N VAL A 89 0.10 2.62 6.64
CA VAL A 89 -1.25 3.20 6.79
C VAL A 89 -2.29 2.29 6.15
N MET A 90 -2.11 1.89 4.90
CA MET A 90 -3.05 1.02 4.20
C MET A 90 -3.19 -0.35 4.88
N VAL A 91 -2.06 -1.00 5.21
CA VAL A 91 -2.06 -2.33 5.86
C VAL A 91 -2.72 -2.27 7.25
N GLY A 92 -2.44 -1.21 8.00
CA GLY A 92 -2.92 -1.08 9.38
C GLY A 92 -4.37 -0.60 9.51
N ARG A 93 -4.96 0.00 8.48
CA ARG A 93 -6.26 0.69 8.57
C ARG A 93 -7.36 0.14 7.68
N LEU A 94 -7.04 -0.57 6.60
CA LEU A 94 -8.07 -1.18 5.77
C LEU A 94 -8.73 -2.38 6.47
N PRO A 95 -10.07 -2.54 6.35
CA PRO A 95 -10.81 -3.62 6.98
C PRO A 95 -10.55 -4.98 6.30
N VAL A 96 -10.14 -4.96 5.05
CA VAL A 96 -9.85 -6.14 4.22
C VAL A 96 -8.37 -6.53 4.26
N SER A 97 -8.08 -7.77 3.88
CA SER A 97 -6.70 -8.27 3.77
C SER A 97 -6.06 -7.77 2.49
N VAL A 98 -4.98 -7.01 2.60
CA VAL A 98 -4.31 -6.40 1.43
C VAL A 98 -2.94 -6.98 1.16
N ARG A 99 -2.55 -6.97 -0.12
CA ARG A 99 -1.19 -7.15 -0.62
C ARG A 99 -0.81 -5.95 -1.47
N PHE A 100 0.46 -5.70 -1.66
CA PHE A 100 0.93 -4.56 -2.44
C PHE A 100 1.99 -4.98 -3.46
N LEU A 101 2.23 -4.13 -4.44
CA LEU A 101 3.29 -4.32 -5.41
C LEU A 101 4.58 -3.71 -4.86
N ALA A 102 5.62 -4.51 -4.78
CA ALA A 102 6.92 -4.08 -4.26
C ALA A 102 8.04 -4.28 -5.28
N LYS A 103 9.05 -3.41 -5.22
CA LYS A 103 10.23 -3.48 -6.08
C LYS A 103 10.99 -4.79 -5.86
N LYS A 104 11.50 -5.38 -6.94
CA LYS A 104 12.28 -6.62 -6.91
C LYS A 104 13.47 -6.57 -5.95
N GLU A 105 14.11 -5.40 -5.80
CA GLU A 105 15.28 -5.21 -4.94
C GLU A 105 14.96 -5.49 -3.46
N LEU A 106 13.72 -5.22 -3.01
CA LEU A 106 13.30 -5.50 -1.63
C LEU A 106 13.24 -7.01 -1.34
N PHE A 107 13.04 -7.84 -2.37
CA PHE A 107 13.04 -9.30 -2.22
C PHE A 107 14.43 -9.91 -2.02
N ALA A 108 15.49 -9.13 -2.22
CA ALA A 108 16.87 -9.52 -1.92
C ALA A 108 17.26 -9.24 -0.45
N VAL A 109 16.47 -8.44 0.27
CA VAL A 109 16.75 -8.13 1.69
C VAL A 109 16.46 -9.36 2.55
N PRO A 110 17.43 -9.81 3.38
CA PRO A 110 17.24 -10.96 4.27
C PRO A 110 15.99 -10.79 5.15
N VAL A 111 15.31 -11.91 5.44
CA VAL A 111 14.04 -11.99 6.18
C VAL A 111 12.91 -11.25 5.47
N LEU A 112 13.04 -9.96 5.18
CA LEU A 112 12.00 -9.17 4.49
C LEU A 112 11.58 -9.83 3.17
N GLY A 113 12.54 -10.17 2.31
CA GLY A 113 12.27 -10.80 1.02
C GLY A 113 11.64 -12.19 1.16
N GLY A 114 12.07 -12.96 2.16
CA GLY A 114 11.47 -14.25 2.50
C GLY A 114 10.01 -14.11 2.96
N ALA A 115 9.76 -13.21 3.90
CA ALA A 115 8.42 -12.90 4.39
C ALA A 115 7.50 -12.40 3.26
N MET A 116 7.98 -11.46 2.43
CA MET A 116 7.21 -10.92 1.30
C MET A 116 6.79 -12.01 0.31
N ARG A 117 7.69 -12.96 -0.02
CA ARG A 117 7.34 -14.13 -0.85
C ARG A 117 6.30 -15.02 -0.18
N ALA A 118 6.51 -15.33 1.10
CA ALA A 118 5.62 -16.21 1.87
C ALA A 118 4.19 -15.68 1.96
N ILE A 119 4.03 -14.36 2.10
CA ILE A 119 2.71 -13.71 2.22
C ILE A 119 2.14 -13.21 0.88
N HIS A 120 2.70 -13.60 -0.25
CA HIS A 120 2.23 -13.24 -1.60
C HIS A 120 2.25 -11.72 -1.92
N ILE A 121 3.26 -10.98 -1.45
CA ILE A 121 3.53 -9.63 -1.96
C ILE A 121 3.94 -9.74 -3.42
N VAL A 122 3.33 -8.93 -4.28
CA VAL A 122 3.56 -8.99 -5.73
C VAL A 122 4.89 -8.31 -6.07
N ARG A 123 5.81 -9.09 -6.66
CA ARG A 123 7.10 -8.58 -7.11
C ARG A 123 6.94 -7.85 -8.43
N THR A 124 7.48 -6.63 -8.52
CA THR A 124 7.47 -5.86 -9.77
C THR A 124 8.88 -5.42 -10.16
N ASP A 125 9.21 -5.65 -11.43
CA ASP A 125 10.36 -5.04 -12.08
C ASP A 125 9.86 -3.89 -12.97
N ARG A 126 10.10 -2.66 -12.53
CA ARG A 126 9.63 -1.45 -13.25
C ARG A 126 10.37 -1.19 -14.56
N LYS A 127 11.48 -1.91 -14.80
CA LYS A 127 12.31 -1.79 -16.01
C LYS A 127 12.01 -2.89 -17.04
N ALA A 128 11.33 -3.95 -16.64
CA ALA A 128 11.02 -5.07 -17.50
C ALA A 128 9.80 -4.75 -18.39
N GLY A 129 9.93 -5.05 -19.67
CA GLY A 129 8.91 -4.85 -20.70
C GLY A 129 7.70 -5.80 -20.57
N PRO A 130 7.07 -6.21 -21.70
CA PRO A 130 5.82 -7.00 -21.72
C PRO A 130 5.85 -8.31 -20.91
N MET A 131 7.01 -8.97 -20.78
CA MET A 131 7.14 -10.18 -19.96
C MET A 131 6.87 -9.94 -18.46
N ALA A 132 7.16 -8.72 -17.96
CA ALA A 132 6.83 -8.37 -16.57
C ALA A 132 5.32 -8.37 -16.30
N HIS A 133 4.51 -8.04 -17.29
CA HIS A 133 3.05 -8.05 -17.15
C HIS A 133 2.52 -9.46 -16.90
N ARG A 134 3.05 -10.46 -17.61
CA ARG A 134 2.63 -11.85 -17.42
C ARG A 134 2.98 -12.34 -16.01
N GLU A 135 4.22 -12.11 -15.57
CA GLU A 135 4.67 -12.49 -14.22
C GLU A 135 3.84 -11.80 -13.12
N ILE A 136 3.52 -10.51 -13.30
CA ILE A 136 2.66 -9.77 -12.38
C ILE A 136 1.25 -10.37 -12.37
N ASN A 137 0.65 -10.64 -13.53
CA ASN A 137 -0.70 -11.19 -13.61
C ASN A 137 -0.80 -12.58 -12.95
N GLU A 138 0.20 -13.44 -13.10
CA GLU A 138 0.25 -14.75 -12.42
C GLU A 138 0.31 -14.60 -10.88
N GLN A 139 1.10 -13.63 -10.39
CA GLN A 139 1.16 -13.34 -8.95
C GLN A 139 -0.16 -12.73 -8.44
N VAL A 140 -0.75 -11.82 -9.19
CA VAL A 140 -2.05 -11.21 -8.90
C VAL A 140 -3.14 -12.27 -8.86
N GLY A 141 -3.17 -13.20 -9.82
CA GLY A 141 -4.11 -14.33 -9.82
C GLY A 141 -4.09 -15.11 -8.51
N ARG A 142 -2.89 -15.37 -7.95
CA ARG A 142 -2.78 -16.02 -6.62
C ARG A 142 -3.38 -15.19 -5.49
N VAL A 143 -3.18 -13.87 -5.51
CA VAL A 143 -3.74 -12.95 -4.50
C VAL A 143 -5.27 -12.97 -4.56
N ILE A 144 -5.84 -12.92 -5.77
CA ILE A 144 -7.29 -12.92 -5.99
C ILE A 144 -7.92 -14.26 -5.58
N THR A 145 -7.32 -15.37 -6.00
CA THR A 145 -7.79 -16.72 -5.63
C THR A 145 -7.79 -16.94 -4.11
N ALA A 146 -6.90 -16.23 -3.40
CA ALA A 146 -6.88 -16.24 -1.94
C ALA A 146 -7.88 -15.27 -1.29
N GLY A 147 -8.75 -14.60 -2.05
CA GLY A 147 -9.72 -13.63 -1.55
C GLY A 147 -9.09 -12.36 -0.98
N LEU A 148 -7.92 -11.97 -1.47
CA LEU A 148 -7.16 -10.81 -0.98
C LEU A 148 -7.33 -9.60 -1.91
N SER A 149 -7.21 -8.42 -1.34
CA SER A 149 -7.21 -7.15 -2.08
C SER A 149 -5.78 -6.71 -2.43
N LEU A 150 -5.67 -5.82 -3.40
CA LEU A 150 -4.41 -5.23 -3.83
C LEU A 150 -4.34 -3.74 -3.49
N VAL A 151 -3.16 -3.27 -3.10
CA VAL A 151 -2.82 -1.84 -3.04
C VAL A 151 -1.81 -1.56 -4.14
N ILE A 152 -2.18 -0.75 -5.10
CA ILE A 152 -1.33 -0.38 -6.23
C ILE A 152 -1.30 1.14 -6.36
N TYR A 153 -0.12 1.73 -6.21
CA TYR A 153 0.08 3.15 -6.44
C TYR A 153 0.38 3.38 -7.93
N PRO A 154 -0.56 3.95 -8.70
CA PRO A 154 -0.44 4.06 -10.16
C PRO A 154 0.60 5.08 -10.61
N GLU A 155 1.04 5.96 -9.72
CA GLU A 155 2.19 6.86 -9.94
C GLU A 155 3.49 6.07 -10.20
N GLY A 156 3.59 4.86 -9.66
CA GLY A 156 4.74 3.96 -9.83
C GLY A 156 5.98 4.34 -9.02
N THR A 157 6.00 5.48 -8.35
CA THR A 157 7.00 5.92 -7.39
C THR A 157 6.37 6.89 -6.40
N ARG A 158 7.08 7.26 -5.35
CA ARG A 158 6.61 8.28 -4.40
C ARG A 158 6.93 9.68 -4.90
N SER A 159 5.95 10.58 -4.84
CA SER A 159 6.14 12.00 -5.11
C SER A 159 7.07 12.61 -4.05
N ARG A 160 8.03 13.43 -4.48
CA ARG A 160 9.00 14.09 -3.57
C ARG A 160 8.56 15.48 -3.12
N ASP A 161 7.69 16.11 -3.87
CA ASP A 161 7.14 17.45 -3.63
C ASP A 161 5.72 17.42 -3.10
N ALA A 162 5.17 16.22 -2.90
CA ALA A 162 3.78 15.98 -2.51
C ALA A 162 2.76 16.45 -3.55
N GLU A 163 3.18 16.63 -4.81
CA GLU A 163 2.26 16.84 -5.92
C GLU A 163 1.76 15.50 -6.46
N LEU A 164 0.50 15.47 -6.92
CA LEU A 164 -0.08 14.29 -7.52
C LEU A 164 0.54 14.04 -8.90
N MET A 165 1.21 12.90 -9.06
CA MET A 165 1.83 12.53 -10.32
C MET A 165 0.82 11.87 -11.29
N PRO A 166 1.13 11.79 -12.59
CA PRO A 166 0.30 11.09 -13.55
C PRO A 166 0.12 9.62 -13.18
N PHE A 167 -1.11 9.12 -13.33
CA PHE A 167 -1.43 7.72 -13.10
C PHE A 167 -1.10 6.87 -14.33
N LYS A 168 -0.34 5.79 -14.12
CA LYS A 168 -0.01 4.79 -15.14
C LYS A 168 -1.14 3.77 -15.29
N LYS A 169 -1.28 3.21 -16.47
CA LYS A 169 -2.37 2.29 -16.85
C LYS A 169 -2.35 0.92 -16.13
N GLY A 170 -1.23 0.54 -15.51
CA GLY A 170 -1.00 -0.82 -14.99
C GLY A 170 -2.00 -1.28 -13.94
N ALA A 171 -2.35 -0.42 -12.95
CA ALA A 171 -3.33 -0.76 -11.90
C ALA A 171 -4.71 -1.02 -12.47
N PHE A 172 -5.12 -0.20 -13.44
CA PHE A 172 -6.43 -0.25 -14.09
C PHE A 172 -6.56 -1.48 -14.99
N ARG A 173 -5.49 -1.82 -15.73
CA ARG A 173 -5.41 -3.06 -16.48
C ARG A 173 -5.58 -4.28 -15.59
N ILE A 174 -4.84 -4.35 -14.49
CA ILE A 174 -4.95 -5.45 -13.51
C ILE A 174 -6.39 -5.57 -13.00
N ALA A 175 -7.03 -4.46 -12.68
CA ALA A 175 -8.40 -4.45 -12.17
C ALA A 175 -9.39 -4.98 -13.22
N ILE A 176 -9.33 -4.50 -14.47
CA ILE A 176 -10.19 -4.95 -15.57
C ILE A 176 -9.95 -6.42 -15.90
N ASP A 177 -8.68 -6.84 -16.09
CA ASP A 177 -8.32 -8.21 -16.46
C ASP A 177 -8.82 -9.25 -15.43
N ASN A 178 -9.00 -8.82 -14.18
CA ASN A 178 -9.41 -9.70 -13.08
C ASN A 178 -10.82 -9.41 -12.54
N GLY A 179 -11.57 -8.52 -13.17
CA GLY A 179 -12.92 -8.15 -12.74
C GLY A 179 -13.01 -7.55 -11.33
N MET A 180 -11.93 -6.94 -10.84
CA MET A 180 -11.88 -6.37 -9.49
C MET A 180 -12.32 -4.90 -9.49
N PRO A 181 -13.28 -4.50 -8.63
CA PRO A 181 -13.60 -3.09 -8.48
C PRO A 181 -12.40 -2.30 -7.96
N ILE A 182 -12.24 -1.07 -8.46
CA ILE A 182 -11.22 -0.13 -8.00
C ILE A 182 -11.80 0.74 -6.89
N VAL A 183 -11.06 0.86 -5.80
CA VAL A 183 -11.35 1.81 -4.72
C VAL A 183 -10.34 2.94 -4.79
N PRO A 184 -10.74 4.15 -5.21
CA PRO A 184 -9.87 5.31 -5.10
C PRO A 184 -9.60 5.61 -3.62
N VAL A 185 -8.36 5.94 -3.28
CA VAL A 185 -7.98 6.35 -1.93
C VAL A 185 -7.14 7.62 -1.98
N THR A 186 -7.35 8.50 -1.01
CA THR A 186 -6.56 9.73 -0.88
C THR A 186 -5.86 9.74 0.47
N ILE A 187 -4.53 9.90 0.46
CA ILE A 187 -3.70 9.99 1.67
C ILE A 187 -3.21 11.43 1.80
N ILE A 188 -3.44 12.04 2.95
CA ILE A 188 -3.08 13.44 3.24
C ILE A 188 -2.23 13.50 4.50
N GLY A 189 -1.17 14.32 4.48
CA GLY A 189 -0.32 14.59 5.63
C GLY A 189 0.78 13.56 5.90
N SER A 190 0.80 12.44 5.19
CA SER A 190 1.83 11.41 5.36
C SER A 190 3.24 11.89 4.95
N GLU A 191 3.33 12.82 3.99
CA GLU A 191 4.57 13.49 3.58
C GLU A 191 5.20 14.34 4.70
N ARG A 192 4.36 14.87 5.59
CA ARG A 192 4.82 15.64 6.76
C ARG A 192 5.43 14.71 7.82
N VAL A 193 5.02 13.44 7.84
CA VAL A 193 5.55 12.42 8.76
C VAL A 193 6.88 11.88 8.25
N TRP A 194 6.93 11.35 7.04
CA TRP A 194 8.17 10.80 6.47
C TRP A 194 8.23 10.99 4.96
N LYS A 195 8.68 12.16 4.55
CA LYS A 195 8.89 12.53 3.14
C LYS A 195 9.87 11.58 2.45
N PRO A 196 9.65 11.20 1.17
CA PRO A 196 10.60 10.43 0.39
C PRO A 196 11.96 11.12 0.31
N GLY A 197 13.04 10.37 0.61
CA GLY A 197 14.40 10.91 0.66
C GLY A 197 14.78 11.62 1.97
N SER A 198 13.83 11.90 2.88
CA SER A 198 14.14 12.43 4.21
C SER A 198 14.77 11.36 5.10
N LYS A 199 15.80 11.76 5.84
CA LYS A 199 16.39 10.94 6.91
C LYS A 199 15.68 11.09 8.25
N LEU A 200 14.69 12.00 8.34
CA LEU A 200 13.99 12.30 9.58
C LEU A 200 12.50 11.94 9.50
N ILE A 201 12.02 11.33 10.58
CA ILE A 201 10.60 11.05 10.86
C ILE A 201 10.13 12.07 11.89
N ARG A 202 8.99 12.72 11.63
CA ARG A 202 8.51 13.84 12.44
C ARG A 202 7.23 13.54 13.22
N GLY A 203 6.57 12.42 12.92
CA GLY A 203 5.25 12.13 13.46
C GLY A 203 4.18 13.13 13.01
N GLY A 204 2.93 12.80 13.23
CA GLY A 204 1.84 13.73 12.92
C GLY A 204 0.54 13.07 12.50
N PRO A 205 -0.48 13.88 12.21
CA PRO A 205 -1.76 13.39 11.71
C PRO A 205 -1.64 12.96 10.25
N VAL A 206 -2.35 11.89 9.92
CA VAL A 206 -2.53 11.39 8.55
C VAL A 206 -4.00 11.08 8.38
N ARG A 207 -4.58 11.54 7.28
CA ARG A 207 -5.94 11.20 6.89
C ARG A 207 -5.91 10.25 5.71
N LEU A 208 -6.66 9.16 5.82
CA LEU A 208 -6.93 8.21 4.74
C LEU A 208 -8.40 8.35 4.38
N VAL A 209 -8.70 8.79 3.17
CA VAL A 209 -10.06 8.87 2.62
C VAL A 209 -10.26 7.72 1.64
N ILE A 210 -11.29 6.93 1.89
CA ILE A 210 -11.71 5.82 1.03
C ILE A 210 -12.94 6.31 0.25
N HIS A 211 -12.86 6.28 -1.07
CA HIS A 211 -13.95 6.71 -1.94
C HIS A 211 -14.82 5.53 -2.37
N GLU A 212 -15.94 5.83 -3.04
CA GLU A 212 -16.83 4.82 -3.58
C GLU A 212 -16.12 3.87 -4.53
N PRO A 213 -16.33 2.55 -4.40
CA PRO A 213 -15.80 1.58 -5.35
C PRO A 213 -16.29 1.85 -6.76
N VAL A 214 -15.39 1.83 -7.72
CA VAL A 214 -15.69 1.94 -9.15
C VAL A 214 -15.71 0.54 -9.75
N SER A 215 -16.86 0.10 -10.25
CA SER A 215 -17.00 -1.20 -10.90
C SER A 215 -16.17 -1.27 -12.18
N THR A 216 -15.58 -2.44 -12.42
CA THR A 216 -14.90 -2.78 -13.68
C THR A 216 -15.71 -3.77 -14.52
N SER A 217 -16.90 -4.12 -14.08
CA SER A 217 -17.78 -5.04 -14.81
C SER A 217 -18.16 -4.46 -16.16
N GLY A 218 -17.98 -5.25 -17.21
CA GLY A 218 -18.26 -4.86 -18.58
C GLY A 218 -17.20 -3.96 -19.23
N LEU A 219 -16.15 -3.54 -18.48
CA LEU A 219 -15.05 -2.78 -19.02
C LEU A 219 -14.05 -3.68 -19.76
N THR A 220 -13.44 -3.11 -20.80
CA THR A 220 -12.44 -3.74 -21.65
C THR A 220 -11.10 -3.02 -21.58
N GLN A 221 -10.10 -3.53 -22.29
CA GLN A 221 -8.79 -2.87 -22.41
C GLN A 221 -8.86 -1.48 -23.06
N ASN A 222 -9.92 -1.18 -23.83
CA ASN A 222 -10.13 0.13 -24.43
C ASN A 222 -10.54 1.19 -23.38
N ASP A 223 -11.18 0.75 -22.30
CA ASP A 223 -11.72 1.63 -21.26
C ASP A 223 -10.70 1.99 -20.17
N ILE A 224 -9.46 1.46 -20.26
CA ILE A 224 -8.41 1.70 -19.26
C ILE A 224 -8.11 3.20 -19.10
N GLY A 225 -8.13 3.96 -20.21
CA GLY A 225 -7.86 5.41 -20.17
C GLY A 225 -8.91 6.16 -19.35
N ASP A 226 -10.16 5.93 -19.67
CA ASP A 226 -11.31 6.61 -19.04
C ASP A 226 -11.43 6.22 -17.55
N LEU A 227 -11.27 4.92 -17.24
CA LEU A 227 -11.25 4.45 -15.86
C LEU A 227 -10.13 5.10 -15.05
N ARG A 228 -8.91 5.20 -15.61
CA ARG A 228 -7.77 5.88 -14.98
C ARG A 228 -8.09 7.35 -14.70
N ASP A 229 -8.60 8.06 -15.68
CA ASP A 229 -8.84 9.50 -15.59
C ASP A 229 -9.97 9.80 -14.60
N ARG A 230 -11.04 8.99 -14.60
CA ARG A 230 -12.11 9.06 -13.60
C ARG A 230 -11.58 8.86 -12.18
N VAL A 231 -10.81 7.80 -11.94
CA VAL A 231 -10.25 7.50 -10.62
C VAL A 231 -9.24 8.56 -10.19
N ARG A 232 -8.39 9.02 -11.11
CA ARG A 232 -7.45 10.11 -10.83
C ARG A 232 -8.18 11.40 -10.46
N GLY A 233 -9.24 11.75 -11.17
CA GLY A 233 -10.06 12.94 -10.86
C GLY A 233 -10.61 12.93 -9.44
N VAL A 234 -11.16 11.78 -8.99
CA VAL A 234 -11.66 11.61 -7.61
C VAL A 234 -10.55 11.83 -6.58
N VAL A 235 -9.36 11.24 -6.81
CA VAL A 235 -8.22 11.39 -5.89
C VAL A 235 -7.70 12.83 -5.88
N GLU A 236 -7.60 13.48 -7.05
CA GLU A 236 -7.09 14.83 -7.21
C GLU A 236 -8.01 15.86 -6.53
N GLU A 237 -9.31 15.78 -6.77
CA GLU A 237 -10.30 16.65 -6.13
C GLU A 237 -10.23 16.56 -4.60
N SER A 238 -10.25 15.33 -4.06
CA SER A 238 -10.15 15.09 -2.63
C SER A 238 -8.81 15.57 -2.07
N TYR A 239 -7.70 15.32 -2.78
CA TYR A 239 -6.37 15.72 -2.35
C TYR A 239 -6.23 17.25 -2.31
N LEU A 240 -6.68 17.95 -3.35
CA LEU A 240 -6.63 19.42 -3.41
C LEU A 240 -7.52 20.07 -2.34
N ALA A 241 -8.70 19.52 -2.10
CA ALA A 241 -9.62 20.02 -1.08
C ALA A 241 -9.09 19.86 0.37
N LEU A 242 -8.29 18.84 0.65
CA LEU A 242 -7.92 18.44 2.02
C LEU A 242 -6.45 18.68 2.38
N ARG A 243 -5.58 19.01 1.41
CA ARG A 243 -4.13 19.17 1.66
C ARG A 243 -3.74 20.51 2.28
N GLY A 244 -4.68 21.43 2.47
CA GLY A 244 -4.54 22.81 2.98
C GLY A 244 -3.71 23.01 4.24
#